data_65c16e03f38d9f843b71ce465876bb1f
#
_entry.id   65c16e03f38d9f843b71ce465876bb1f
#
_cell.length_a   1.000
_cell.length_b   1.000
_cell.length_c   1.000
_cell.angle_alpha   90.00
_cell.angle_beta   90.00
_cell.angle_gamma   90.00
#
_symmetry.space_group_name_H-M   'P 1'
#
loop_
_entity.id
_entity.type
_entity.pdbx_description
1 polymer ?
#
loop_
_entity_poly.entity_id
_entity_poly.type
_entity_poly.pdbx_seq_one_letter_code
_entity_poly.pdbx_strand_id
1 'polypeptide(L)'
;MFCNNCGASLIPGQNFCSKCGTQVVAAVSPPPPEPPVQTPTAPVPSYQSRIEKHTRILGILWLVVSLIRLVPAFGLWFGSGIAMHFIPFPFHAFVWPIAGFIGILLLATSIAGFLAGWGLLNYRSWARVLALVLGVIALIHFPFGTALGIYTLWVLLPGESEREYRRLARIA
;
A
#
# COMPACT_ATOMS: atom_id res chain seq x y z
N MET A 1 -62.17 10.27 -14.99
CA MET A 1 -61.44 9.24 -15.75
C MET A 1 -62.37 8.66 -16.80
N PHE A 2 -61.87 8.23 -17.97
CA PHE A 2 -62.69 7.64 -19.01
C PHE A 2 -62.24 6.17 -19.25
N CYS A 3 -63.18 5.32 -19.57
CA CYS A 3 -62.90 3.92 -19.87
C CYS A 3 -62.12 3.78 -21.21
N ASN A 4 -61.00 3.12 -21.21
CA ASN A 4 -60.14 2.94 -22.41
C ASN A 4 -60.83 2.07 -23.50
N ASN A 5 -61.86 1.30 -23.18
CA ASN A 5 -62.55 0.43 -24.11
C ASN A 5 -63.81 1.05 -24.73
N CYS A 6 -64.60 1.80 -23.97
CA CYS A 6 -65.90 2.32 -24.45
C CYS A 6 -66.05 3.85 -24.25
N GLY A 7 -65.10 4.58 -23.77
CA GLY A 7 -65.08 6.03 -23.58
C GLY A 7 -66.06 6.55 -22.50
N ALA A 8 -66.74 5.70 -21.72
CA ALA A 8 -67.65 6.11 -20.69
C ALA A 8 -66.91 6.77 -19.51
N SER A 9 -67.51 7.79 -18.90
CA SER A 9 -66.99 8.42 -17.70
C SER A 9 -67.02 7.47 -16.51
N LEU A 10 -65.93 7.32 -15.81
CA LEU A 10 -65.77 6.44 -14.67
C LEU A 10 -65.76 7.26 -13.38
N ILE A 11 -66.46 6.79 -12.37
CA ILE A 11 -66.40 7.37 -11.03
C ILE A 11 -65.13 6.88 -10.32
N PRO A 12 -64.44 7.75 -9.58
CA PRO A 12 -63.22 7.33 -8.83
C PRO A 12 -63.55 6.18 -7.88
N GLY A 13 -62.74 5.12 -7.91
CA GLY A 13 -62.88 3.94 -7.04
C GLY A 13 -63.67 2.76 -7.64
N GLN A 14 -64.15 2.83 -8.87
CA GLN A 14 -64.77 1.69 -9.58
C GLN A 14 -63.69 0.77 -10.16
N ASN A 15 -63.80 -0.56 -9.85
CA ASN A 15 -62.93 -1.58 -10.39
C ASN A 15 -63.38 -2.12 -11.76
N PHE A 16 -64.67 -1.86 -12.15
CA PHE A 16 -65.23 -2.30 -13.41
C PHE A 16 -66.04 -1.18 -14.05
N CYS A 17 -66.01 -1.08 -15.38
CA CYS A 17 -66.83 -0.13 -16.11
C CYS A 17 -68.28 -0.59 -16.11
N SER A 18 -69.22 0.27 -15.64
CA SER A 18 -70.65 -0.02 -15.56
C SER A 18 -71.32 -0.19 -16.97
N LYS A 19 -70.67 0.30 -18.02
CA LYS A 19 -71.22 0.27 -19.38
C LYS A 19 -70.71 -0.92 -20.22
N CYS A 20 -69.47 -1.36 -20.08
CA CYS A 20 -68.90 -2.42 -20.88
C CYS A 20 -68.28 -3.57 -20.05
N GLY A 21 -68.33 -3.54 -18.75
CA GLY A 21 -67.82 -4.60 -17.87
C GLY A 21 -66.30 -4.75 -17.84
N THR A 22 -65.54 -3.92 -18.57
CA THR A 22 -64.11 -4.00 -18.59
C THR A 22 -63.51 -3.60 -17.24
N GLN A 23 -62.59 -4.40 -16.75
CA GLN A 23 -61.90 -4.10 -15.50
C GLN A 23 -61.03 -2.84 -15.66
N VAL A 24 -61.28 -1.87 -14.82
CA VAL A 24 -60.51 -0.63 -14.77
C VAL A 24 -59.39 -0.85 -13.78
N VAL A 25 -58.24 -1.18 -14.30
CA VAL A 25 -57.02 -1.16 -13.45
C VAL A 25 -56.77 0.29 -13.12
N ALA A 26 -57.11 0.71 -11.91
CA ALA A 26 -56.62 1.98 -11.38
C ALA A 26 -55.11 1.99 -11.58
N ALA A 27 -54.60 3.01 -12.26
CA ALA A 27 -53.15 3.17 -12.38
C ALA A 27 -52.63 3.29 -10.94
N VAL A 28 -52.06 2.18 -10.43
CA VAL A 28 -51.38 2.19 -9.16
C VAL A 28 -50.24 3.18 -9.36
N SER A 29 -50.33 4.30 -8.72
CA SER A 29 -49.22 5.26 -8.69
C SER A 29 -47.95 4.47 -8.36
N PRO A 30 -46.87 4.58 -9.14
CA PRO A 30 -45.64 3.88 -8.79
C PRO A 30 -45.32 4.22 -7.36
N PRO A 31 -44.94 3.25 -6.53
CA PRO A 31 -44.57 3.51 -5.16
C PRO A 31 -43.51 4.62 -5.16
N PRO A 32 -43.53 5.55 -4.20
CA PRO A 32 -42.54 6.59 -4.09
C PRO A 32 -41.15 5.91 -4.14
N PRO A 33 -40.17 6.49 -4.86
CA PRO A 33 -38.85 5.90 -4.93
C PRO A 33 -38.39 5.64 -3.49
N GLU A 34 -38.15 4.36 -3.19
CA GLU A 34 -37.60 3.98 -1.89
C GLU A 34 -36.32 4.79 -1.69
N PRO A 35 -36.11 5.41 -0.53
CA PRO A 35 -34.86 6.06 -0.23
C PRO A 35 -33.76 5.06 -0.48
N PRO A 36 -32.63 5.47 -1.11
CA PRO A 36 -31.56 4.54 -1.45
C PRO A 36 -31.23 3.72 -0.22
N VAL A 37 -31.52 2.42 -0.30
CA VAL A 37 -31.19 1.46 0.75
C VAL A 37 -29.68 1.62 0.94
N GLN A 38 -29.32 2.31 2.03
CA GLN A 38 -27.93 2.33 2.48
C GLN A 38 -27.61 0.89 2.84
N THR A 39 -27.11 0.13 1.86
CA THR A 39 -26.53 -1.18 2.12
C THR A 39 -25.56 -0.94 3.28
N PRO A 40 -25.74 -1.62 4.42
CA PRO A 40 -24.82 -1.49 5.54
C PRO A 40 -23.43 -1.73 4.95
N THR A 41 -22.59 -0.72 4.99
CA THR A 41 -21.20 -0.84 4.49
C THR A 41 -20.64 -2.00 5.28
N ALA A 42 -20.50 -3.16 4.63
CA ALA A 42 -19.98 -4.35 5.27
C ALA A 42 -18.69 -3.95 5.98
N PRO A 43 -18.48 -4.32 7.24
CA PRO A 43 -17.29 -3.94 7.98
C PRO A 43 -16.08 -4.33 7.13
N VAL A 44 -15.29 -3.31 6.78
CA VAL A 44 -14.10 -3.44 5.92
C VAL A 44 -13.27 -4.58 6.49
N PRO A 45 -12.97 -5.63 5.72
CA PRO A 45 -12.35 -6.83 6.26
C PRO A 45 -11.10 -6.44 7.07
N SER A 46 -10.93 -7.07 8.23
CA SER A 46 -9.78 -6.89 9.14
C SER A 46 -8.41 -7.09 8.48
N TYR A 47 -8.41 -7.60 7.26
CA TYR A 47 -7.26 -7.78 6.39
C TYR A 47 -6.64 -6.45 5.92
N GLN A 48 -7.45 -5.42 5.61
CA GLN A 48 -6.95 -4.10 5.19
C GLN A 48 -6.15 -3.43 6.32
N SER A 49 -6.65 -3.50 7.54
CA SER A 49 -5.93 -2.98 8.71
C SER A 49 -4.63 -3.72 8.99
N ARG A 50 -4.55 -5.01 8.61
CA ARG A 50 -3.34 -5.82 8.79
C ARG A 50 -2.23 -5.39 7.84
N ILE A 51 -2.51 -5.23 6.54
CA ILE A 51 -1.51 -4.81 5.54
C ILE A 51 -0.97 -3.41 5.87
N GLU A 52 -1.84 -2.48 6.19
CA GLU A 52 -1.45 -1.13 6.57
C GLU A 52 -0.50 -1.13 7.77
N LYS A 53 -0.84 -1.91 8.80
CA LYS A 53 -0.03 -2.07 10.01
C LYS A 53 1.35 -2.67 9.72
N HIS A 54 1.41 -3.75 8.93
CA HIS A 54 2.68 -4.40 8.58
C HIS A 54 3.56 -3.53 7.66
N THR A 55 2.97 -2.80 6.72
CA THR A 55 3.72 -1.87 5.86
C THR A 55 4.33 -0.73 6.68
N ARG A 56 3.60 -0.21 7.64
CA ARG A 56 4.11 0.84 8.55
C ARG A 56 5.25 0.32 9.42
N ILE A 57 5.10 -0.88 10.00
CA ILE A 57 6.15 -1.53 10.78
C ILE A 57 7.40 -1.75 9.92
N LEU A 58 7.21 -2.25 8.70
CA LEU A 58 8.30 -2.48 7.75
C LEU A 58 9.04 -1.18 7.41
N GLY A 59 8.32 -0.08 7.16
CA GLY A 59 8.91 1.23 6.91
C GLY A 59 9.77 1.72 8.07
N ILE A 60 9.28 1.58 9.30
CA ILE A 60 10.03 1.93 10.52
C ILE A 60 11.27 1.04 10.66
N LEU A 61 11.15 -0.27 10.43
CA LEU A 61 12.26 -1.21 10.49
C LEU A 61 13.37 -0.85 9.49
N TRP A 62 13.02 -0.49 8.26
CA TRP A 62 13.98 -0.02 7.26
C TRP A 62 14.68 1.25 7.69
N LEU A 63 13.97 2.22 8.29
CA LEU A 63 14.57 3.45 8.82
C LEU A 63 15.56 3.16 9.93
N VAL A 64 15.19 2.33 10.90
CA VAL A 64 16.05 1.96 12.04
C VAL A 64 17.30 1.23 11.56
N VAL A 65 17.17 0.23 10.70
CA VAL A 65 18.30 -0.53 10.17
C VAL A 65 19.22 0.37 9.33
N SER A 66 18.66 1.28 8.55
CA SER A 66 19.44 2.24 7.75
C SER A 66 20.23 3.20 8.66
N LEU A 67 19.64 3.66 9.74
CA LEU A 67 20.30 4.51 10.73
C LEU A 67 21.44 3.76 11.42
N ILE A 68 21.24 2.52 11.84
CA ILE A 68 22.27 1.68 12.45
C ILE A 68 23.43 1.43 11.47
N ARG A 69 23.16 1.22 10.18
CA ARG A 69 24.19 1.02 9.15
C ARG A 69 25.00 2.26 8.82
N LEU A 70 24.46 3.45 9.07
CA LEU A 70 25.22 4.71 8.94
C LEU A 70 26.43 4.75 9.86
N VAL A 71 26.33 4.22 11.08
CA VAL A 71 27.41 4.24 12.06
C VAL A 71 28.69 3.56 11.53
N PRO A 72 28.67 2.29 11.06
CA PRO A 72 29.85 1.65 10.48
C PRO A 72 30.29 2.28 9.16
N ALA A 73 29.36 2.84 8.36
CA ALA A 73 29.71 3.54 7.13
C ALA A 73 30.59 4.78 7.41
N PHE A 74 30.18 5.60 8.35
CA PHE A 74 30.98 6.75 8.82
C PHE A 74 32.26 6.29 9.52
N GLY A 75 32.18 5.25 10.35
CA GLY A 75 33.35 4.68 11.03
C GLY A 75 34.43 4.21 10.06
N LEU A 76 34.05 3.51 8.98
CA LEU A 76 34.96 3.10 7.92
C LEU A 76 35.52 4.29 7.15
N TRP A 77 34.70 5.28 6.84
CA TRP A 77 35.15 6.47 6.11
C TRP A 77 36.15 7.30 6.89
N PHE A 78 35.81 7.68 8.12
CA PHE A 78 36.68 8.50 8.96
C PHE A 78 37.80 7.70 9.63
N GLY A 79 37.49 6.48 10.06
CA GLY A 79 38.45 5.58 10.70
C GLY A 79 39.58 5.14 9.76
N SER A 80 39.29 4.93 8.47
CA SER A 80 40.33 4.62 7.48
C SER A 80 41.31 5.78 7.30
N GLY A 81 40.85 7.04 7.38
CA GLY A 81 41.72 8.22 7.36
C GLY A 81 42.67 8.28 8.56
N ILE A 82 42.17 7.96 9.76
CA ILE A 82 42.98 7.91 10.97
C ILE A 82 43.97 6.72 10.94
N ALA A 83 43.49 5.56 10.48
CA ALA A 83 44.31 4.34 10.40
C ALA A 83 45.50 4.49 9.43
N MET A 84 45.42 5.39 8.43
CA MET A 84 46.55 5.70 7.54
C MET A 84 47.80 6.12 8.28
N HIS A 85 47.65 6.81 9.41
CA HIS A 85 48.83 7.25 10.21
C HIS A 85 49.52 6.10 10.95
N PHE A 86 48.84 4.99 11.14
CA PHE A 86 49.34 3.84 11.92
C PHE A 86 49.71 2.62 11.04
N ILE A 87 49.28 2.56 9.78
CA ILE A 87 49.56 1.44 8.89
C ILE A 87 50.79 1.74 8.04
N PRO A 88 51.83 0.87 8.06
CA PRO A 88 53.03 1.07 7.25
C PRO A 88 52.77 0.96 5.74
N PHE A 89 53.49 1.76 4.96
CA PHE A 89 53.54 1.57 3.50
C PHE A 89 54.20 0.21 3.21
N PRO A 90 53.71 -0.64 2.31
CA PRO A 90 52.75 -0.39 1.23
C PRO A 90 51.32 -0.85 1.49
N PHE A 91 51.00 -1.37 2.67
CA PHE A 91 49.67 -1.96 2.96
C PHE A 91 48.53 -0.96 2.83
N HIS A 92 48.72 0.32 3.17
CA HIS A 92 47.65 1.33 3.04
C HIS A 92 47.23 1.56 1.58
N ALA A 93 48.11 1.34 0.60
CA ALA A 93 47.78 1.49 -0.81
C ALA A 93 46.68 0.52 -1.30
N PHE A 94 46.55 -0.63 -0.64
CA PHE A 94 45.49 -1.62 -0.93
C PHE A 94 44.29 -1.47 -0.01
N VAL A 95 44.51 -1.19 1.26
CA VAL A 95 43.43 -1.10 2.26
C VAL A 95 42.55 0.11 2.02
N TRP A 96 43.11 1.26 1.66
CA TRP A 96 42.36 2.49 1.44
C TRP A 96 41.28 2.39 0.34
N PRO A 97 41.58 1.96 -0.91
CA PRO A 97 40.57 1.88 -1.94
C PRO A 97 39.50 0.83 -1.62
N ILE A 98 39.86 -0.28 -0.98
CA ILE A 98 38.91 -1.32 -0.57
C ILE A 98 37.98 -0.80 0.51
N ALA A 99 38.52 -0.18 1.58
CA ALA A 99 37.73 0.38 2.66
C ALA A 99 36.83 1.52 2.16
N GLY A 100 37.35 2.38 1.28
CA GLY A 100 36.59 3.44 0.63
C GLY A 100 35.43 2.91 -0.20
N PHE A 101 35.69 1.88 -1.02
CA PHE A 101 34.65 1.23 -1.84
C PHE A 101 33.56 0.59 -0.98
N ILE A 102 33.93 -0.15 0.06
CA ILE A 102 32.97 -0.74 1.01
C ILE A 102 32.19 0.35 1.74
N GLY A 103 32.85 1.43 2.18
CA GLY A 103 32.21 2.58 2.82
C GLY A 103 31.16 3.24 1.91
N ILE A 104 31.47 3.45 0.63
CA ILE A 104 30.53 3.99 -0.36
C ILE A 104 29.34 3.06 -0.56
N LEU A 105 29.56 1.75 -0.69
CA LEU A 105 28.47 0.76 -0.83
C LEU A 105 27.56 0.76 0.41
N LEU A 106 28.12 0.80 1.61
CA LEU A 106 27.37 0.87 2.85
C LEU A 106 26.54 2.17 2.92
N LEU A 107 27.14 3.29 2.53
CA LEU A 107 26.46 4.58 2.52
C LEU A 107 25.33 4.60 1.49
N ALA A 108 25.57 4.13 0.28
CA ALA A 108 24.55 4.03 -0.77
C ALA A 108 23.37 3.14 -0.35
N THR A 109 23.65 1.97 0.22
CA THR A 109 22.60 1.06 0.71
C THR A 109 21.84 1.61 1.92
N SER A 110 22.51 2.38 2.79
CA SER A 110 21.86 3.08 3.91
C SER A 110 20.93 4.18 3.44
N ILE A 111 21.36 5.01 2.49
CA ILE A 111 20.52 6.06 1.89
C ILE A 111 19.33 5.43 1.17
N ALA A 112 19.55 4.40 0.36
CA ALA A 112 18.49 3.70 -0.35
C ALA A 112 17.48 3.06 0.61
N GLY A 113 17.95 2.46 1.71
CA GLY A 113 17.09 1.90 2.76
C GLY A 113 16.29 2.97 3.50
N PHE A 114 16.90 4.12 3.77
CA PHE A 114 16.21 5.26 4.36
C PHE A 114 15.11 5.79 3.44
N LEU A 115 15.39 5.97 2.15
CA LEU A 115 14.41 6.39 1.14
C LEU A 115 13.28 5.36 1.01
N ALA A 116 13.59 4.06 1.00
CA ALA A 116 12.60 3.01 0.98
C ALA A 116 11.69 3.06 2.20
N GLY A 117 12.25 3.15 3.41
CA GLY A 117 11.49 3.25 4.65
C GLY A 117 10.59 4.49 4.69
N TRP A 118 11.12 5.65 4.34
CA TRP A 118 10.35 6.88 4.26
C TRP A 118 9.26 6.83 3.18
N GLY A 119 9.59 6.30 2.01
CA GLY A 119 8.65 6.12 0.92
C GLY A 119 7.51 5.13 1.26
N LEU A 120 7.80 4.05 2.02
CA LEU A 120 6.77 3.12 2.50
C LEU A 120 5.82 3.79 3.49
N LEU A 121 6.33 4.63 4.40
CA LEU A 121 5.51 5.38 5.35
C LEU A 121 4.58 6.38 4.66
N ASN A 122 5.02 6.95 3.54
CA ASN A 122 4.24 7.88 2.71
C ASN A 122 3.49 7.18 1.55
N TYR A 123 3.40 5.86 1.55
CA TYR A 123 2.69 5.06 0.54
C TYR A 123 3.07 5.38 -0.91
N ARG A 124 4.34 5.79 -1.16
CA ARG A 124 4.81 6.08 -2.52
C ARG A 124 4.96 4.81 -3.35
N SER A 125 4.40 4.81 -4.57
CA SER A 125 4.38 3.63 -5.46
C SER A 125 5.78 3.09 -5.79
N TRP A 126 6.78 3.97 -5.95
CA TRP A 126 8.17 3.59 -6.22
C TRP A 126 8.86 2.94 -5.01
N ALA A 127 8.43 3.27 -3.78
CA ALA A 127 9.06 2.76 -2.56
C ALA A 127 8.88 1.25 -2.41
N ARG A 128 7.75 0.69 -2.89
CA ARG A 128 7.51 -0.75 -2.90
C ARG A 128 8.55 -1.49 -3.72
N VAL A 129 8.80 -1.04 -4.96
CA VAL A 129 9.79 -1.67 -5.85
C VAL A 129 11.20 -1.56 -5.25
N LEU A 130 11.54 -0.37 -4.74
CA LEU A 130 12.83 -0.13 -4.09
C LEU A 130 13.01 -1.04 -2.86
N ALA A 131 11.99 -1.17 -2.00
CA ALA A 131 12.03 -2.03 -0.84
C ALA A 131 12.16 -3.52 -1.20
N LEU A 132 11.51 -3.99 -2.26
CA LEU A 132 11.65 -5.36 -2.76
C LEU A 132 13.08 -5.63 -3.24
N VAL A 133 13.66 -4.74 -4.06
CA VAL A 133 15.04 -4.87 -4.55
C VAL A 133 16.02 -4.88 -3.38
N LEU A 134 15.89 -3.94 -2.46
CA LEU A 134 16.73 -3.89 -1.26
C LEU A 134 16.52 -5.08 -0.34
N GLY A 135 15.29 -5.62 -0.25
CA GLY A 135 14.95 -6.82 0.49
C GLY A 135 15.70 -8.05 -0.05
N VAL A 136 15.77 -8.21 -1.38
CA VAL A 136 16.57 -9.28 -2.02
C VAL A 136 18.05 -9.10 -1.72
N ILE A 137 18.59 -7.89 -1.83
CA ILE A 137 20.00 -7.60 -1.51
C ILE A 137 20.27 -7.86 -0.02
N ALA A 138 19.32 -7.53 0.85
CA ALA A 138 19.46 -7.74 2.29
C ALA A 138 19.56 -9.23 2.68
N LEU A 139 19.03 -10.16 1.87
CA LEU A 139 19.15 -11.60 2.11
C LEU A 139 20.59 -12.09 2.24
N ILE A 140 21.53 -11.41 1.57
CA ILE A 140 22.96 -11.75 1.59
C ILE A 140 23.60 -11.41 2.96
N HIS A 141 23.00 -10.49 3.72
CA HIS A 141 23.55 -10.00 4.99
C HIS A 141 22.99 -10.76 6.19
N PHE A 142 23.49 -11.97 6.41
CA PHE A 142 23.13 -12.80 7.57
C PHE A 142 23.65 -12.19 8.90
N PRO A 143 22.90 -12.29 10.06
CA PRO A 143 21.52 -12.83 10.18
C PRO A 143 20.42 -11.76 10.06
N PHE A 144 20.70 -10.51 10.39
CA PHE A 144 19.67 -9.46 10.51
C PHE A 144 19.12 -9.02 9.15
N GLY A 145 19.98 -8.93 8.14
CA GLY A 145 19.57 -8.57 6.78
C GLY A 145 18.66 -9.63 6.15
N THR A 146 18.99 -10.91 6.36
CA THR A 146 18.19 -12.04 5.88
C THR A 146 16.77 -12.02 6.49
N ALA A 147 16.66 -11.80 7.80
CA ALA A 147 15.37 -11.71 8.48
C ALA A 147 14.52 -10.55 7.94
N LEU A 148 15.14 -9.36 7.79
CA LEU A 148 14.49 -8.19 7.23
C LEU A 148 14.08 -8.40 5.77
N GLY A 149 14.95 -9.02 4.95
CA GLY A 149 14.68 -9.35 3.56
C GLY A 149 13.51 -10.30 3.39
N ILE A 150 13.48 -11.40 4.15
CA ILE A 150 12.36 -12.35 4.16
C ILE A 150 11.06 -11.67 4.57
N TYR A 151 11.10 -10.87 5.64
CA TYR A 151 9.93 -10.14 6.12
C TYR A 151 9.42 -9.15 5.07
N THR A 152 10.33 -8.42 4.39
CA THR A 152 9.99 -7.49 3.31
C THR A 152 9.28 -8.21 2.16
N LEU A 153 9.84 -9.34 1.72
CA LEU A 153 9.26 -10.16 0.66
C LEU A 153 7.89 -10.72 1.08
N TRP A 154 7.77 -11.23 2.29
CA TRP A 154 6.52 -11.78 2.81
C TRP A 154 5.38 -10.73 2.88
N VAL A 155 5.70 -9.49 3.24
CA VAL A 155 4.70 -8.40 3.32
C VAL A 155 4.33 -7.84 1.95
N LEU A 156 5.32 -7.64 1.05
CA LEU A 156 5.10 -6.91 -0.21
C LEU A 156 4.87 -7.80 -1.43
N LEU A 157 5.23 -9.10 -1.40
CA LEU A 157 5.12 -10.00 -2.55
C LEU A 157 3.69 -10.42 -2.89
N PRO A 158 2.75 -10.68 -1.93
CA PRO A 158 1.41 -11.10 -2.26
C PRO A 158 0.70 -10.11 -3.19
N GLY A 159 0.08 -10.60 -4.29
CA GLY A 159 -0.59 -9.77 -5.30
C GLY A 159 -1.78 -8.95 -4.75
N GLU A 160 -2.40 -9.41 -3.66
CA GLU A 160 -3.44 -8.67 -2.95
C GLU A 160 -2.85 -7.42 -2.25
N SER A 161 -1.63 -7.52 -1.71
CA SER A 161 -0.91 -6.39 -1.11
C SER A 161 -0.61 -5.30 -2.14
N GLU A 162 -0.41 -5.66 -3.41
CA GLU A 162 -0.18 -4.69 -4.48
C GLU A 162 -1.41 -3.82 -4.75
N ARG A 163 -2.57 -4.45 -4.86
CA ARG A 163 -3.84 -3.75 -5.13
C ARG A 163 -4.17 -2.78 -4.00
N GLU A 164 -3.97 -3.21 -2.78
CA GLU A 164 -4.24 -2.42 -1.59
C GLU A 164 -3.24 -1.25 -1.44
N TYR A 165 -1.95 -1.52 -1.62
CA TYR A 165 -0.91 -0.48 -1.59
C TYR A 165 -1.15 0.59 -2.66
N ARG A 166 -1.55 0.20 -3.87
CA ARG A 166 -1.92 1.13 -4.96
C ARG A 166 -3.15 1.97 -4.63
N ARG A 167 -4.11 1.41 -3.87
CA ARG A 167 -5.27 2.17 -3.37
C ARG A 167 -4.84 3.25 -2.39
N LEU A 168 -4.04 2.88 -1.39
CA LEU A 168 -3.51 3.82 -0.40
C LEU A 168 -2.65 4.92 -1.05
N ALA A 169 -1.82 4.56 -2.04
CA ALA A 169 -0.99 5.51 -2.79
C ALA A 169 -1.79 6.50 -3.68
N ARG A 170 -3.06 6.23 -3.99
CA ARG A 170 -3.94 7.16 -4.72
C ARG A 170 -4.65 8.16 -3.81
N ILE A 171 -4.76 7.86 -2.53
CA ILE A 171 -5.47 8.65 -1.53
C ILE A 171 -4.50 9.58 -0.78
N ALA A 172 -3.21 9.21 -0.70
CA ALA A 172 -2.13 10.00 -0.10
C ALA A 172 -1.52 11.01 -1.08
#